data_fe723cbde10770c1b7b09f82aef83acb
#
_entry.id   fe723cbde10770c1b7b09f82aef83acb
#
_cell.length_a   1.000
_cell.length_b   1.000
_cell.length_c   1.000
_cell.angle_alpha   90.00
_cell.angle_beta   90.00
_cell.angle_gamma   90.00
#
_symmetry.space_group_name_H-M   'P 1'
#
loop_
_entity.id
_entity.type
_entity.pdbx_description
1 polymer ?
#
loop_
_entity_poly.entity_id
_entity_poly.type
_entity_poly.pdbx_seq_one_letter_code
_entity_poly.pdbx_strand_id
1 'polypeptide(L)'
;MRDGLDKLEAKEGKKKILNINGSIHYLSPEMAPLFSYFVAQSYNGGYSGWTSRITDRLGNNVKDQIIYTETFENNVSNQKSFERYANFVVNELNREAGGIGAYHINADSFNKNEYRNVREAISIMNPPIK
;
A
#
# COMPACT_ATOMS: atom_id res chain seq x y z
N MET A 1 8.26 -20.95 -2.31
CA MET A 1 8.12 -19.69 -3.11
C MET A 1 9.32 -18.77 -2.87
N ARG A 2 9.68 -18.40 -1.63
CA ARG A 2 10.83 -17.51 -1.36
C ARG A 2 12.15 -18.09 -1.93
N ASP A 3 12.44 -19.36 -1.70
CA ASP A 3 13.65 -20.03 -2.24
C ASP A 3 13.81 -19.89 -3.76
N GLY A 4 12.69 -19.88 -4.50
CA GLY A 4 12.72 -19.65 -5.95
C GLY A 4 13.11 -18.23 -6.30
N LEU A 5 12.63 -17.24 -5.53
CA LEU A 5 13.01 -15.84 -5.70
C LEU A 5 14.47 -15.62 -5.34
N ASP A 6 14.96 -16.22 -4.25
CA ASP A 6 16.36 -16.10 -3.83
C ASP A 6 17.33 -16.65 -4.88
N LYS A 7 16.96 -17.76 -5.54
CA LYS A 7 17.72 -18.29 -6.68
C LYS A 7 17.74 -17.33 -7.88
N LEU A 8 16.62 -16.68 -8.15
CA LEU A 8 16.54 -15.67 -9.21
C LEU A 8 17.35 -14.42 -8.85
N GLU A 9 17.28 -13.97 -7.60
CA GLU A 9 18.07 -12.84 -7.10
C GLU A 9 19.57 -13.10 -7.28
N ALA A 10 20.01 -14.31 -6.88
CA ALA A 10 21.41 -14.73 -7.02
C ALA A 10 21.85 -14.77 -8.50
N LYS A 11 20.96 -15.21 -9.40
CA LYS A 11 21.25 -15.30 -10.84
C LYS A 11 21.30 -13.94 -11.53
N GLU A 12 20.38 -13.03 -11.16
CA GLU A 12 20.17 -11.78 -11.88
C GLU A 12 20.82 -10.56 -11.19
N GLY A 13 21.30 -10.72 -9.96
CA GLY A 13 21.86 -9.62 -9.17
C GLY A 13 20.84 -8.56 -8.77
N LYS A 14 19.53 -8.87 -8.85
CA LYS A 14 18.44 -7.93 -8.56
C LYS A 14 17.49 -8.51 -7.51
N LYS A 15 17.27 -7.75 -6.43
CA LYS A 15 16.29 -8.12 -5.40
C LYS A 15 14.90 -8.29 -6.01
N LYS A 16 14.21 -9.36 -5.64
CA LYS A 16 12.83 -9.66 -6.04
C LYS A 16 11.86 -9.24 -4.95
N ILE A 17 10.73 -8.69 -5.37
CA ILE A 17 9.66 -8.28 -4.47
C ILE A 17 8.63 -9.40 -4.39
N LEU A 18 8.31 -9.82 -3.16
CA LEU A 18 7.18 -10.70 -2.86
C LEU A 18 6.18 -9.92 -2.01
N ASN A 19 4.97 -9.79 -2.50
CA ASN A 19 3.90 -9.16 -1.75
C ASN A 19 2.66 -10.05 -1.69
N ILE A 20 1.83 -9.83 -0.68
CA ILE A 20 0.51 -10.41 -0.55
C ILE A 20 -0.54 -9.31 -0.57
N ASN A 21 -1.65 -9.56 -1.27
CA ASN A 21 -2.76 -8.63 -1.40
C ASN A 21 -4.02 -9.22 -0.73
N GLY A 22 -4.59 -8.49 0.21
CA GLY A 22 -5.87 -8.78 0.85
C GLY A 22 -5.78 -9.77 2.01
N SER A 23 -5.77 -11.05 1.74
CA SER A 23 -6.00 -12.10 2.74
C SER A 23 -4.79 -12.39 3.63
N ILE A 24 -4.60 -11.60 4.67
CA ILE A 24 -3.54 -11.82 5.68
C ILE A 24 -3.89 -12.87 6.73
N HIS A 25 -5.15 -13.35 6.75
CA HIS A 25 -5.65 -14.25 7.81
C HIS A 25 -4.93 -15.59 7.88
N TYR A 26 -4.32 -16.00 6.78
CA TYR A 26 -3.58 -17.27 6.68
C TYR A 26 -2.08 -17.13 6.99
N LEU A 27 -1.60 -15.90 7.24
CA LEU A 27 -0.20 -15.67 7.57
C LEU A 27 0.04 -15.90 9.07
N SER A 28 1.22 -16.42 9.39
CA SER A 28 1.76 -16.43 10.74
C SER A 28 2.89 -15.39 10.87
N PRO A 29 3.23 -14.97 12.09
CA PRO A 29 4.32 -13.99 12.31
C PRO A 29 5.65 -14.42 11.68
N GLU A 30 5.95 -15.72 11.66
CA GLU A 30 7.19 -16.27 11.10
C GLU A 30 7.27 -16.13 9.58
N MET A 31 6.10 -15.93 8.93
CA MET A 31 6.04 -15.70 7.49
C MET A 31 6.29 -14.24 7.11
N ALA A 32 6.12 -13.31 8.04
CA ALA A 32 6.23 -11.87 7.77
C ALA A 32 7.56 -11.49 7.08
N PRO A 33 8.74 -12.00 7.49
CA PRO A 33 10.01 -11.67 6.85
C PRO A 33 10.14 -12.13 5.40
N LEU A 34 9.25 -13.03 4.94
CA LEU A 34 9.28 -13.53 3.56
C LEU A 34 8.71 -12.52 2.57
N PHE A 35 7.91 -11.57 3.05
CA PHE A 35 7.22 -10.60 2.21
C PHE A 35 7.93 -9.24 2.24
N SER A 36 7.92 -8.57 1.11
CA SER A 36 8.37 -7.19 0.99
C SER A 36 7.27 -6.21 1.40
N TYR A 37 6.01 -6.53 1.05
CA TYR A 37 4.85 -5.69 1.33
C TYR A 37 3.60 -6.50 1.61
N PHE A 38 2.72 -5.92 2.45
CA PHE A 38 1.36 -6.36 2.74
C PHE A 38 0.38 -5.33 2.16
N VAL A 39 -0.29 -5.69 1.06
CA VAL A 39 -1.21 -4.78 0.38
C VAL A 39 -2.60 -4.91 1.00
N ALA A 40 -2.98 -3.93 1.80
CA ALA A 40 -4.27 -3.86 2.46
C ALA A 40 -5.34 -3.32 1.49
N GLN A 41 -6.37 -4.11 1.21
CA GLN A 41 -7.55 -3.66 0.44
C GLN A 41 -8.46 -2.83 1.35
N SER A 42 -7.99 -1.67 1.76
CA SER A 42 -8.63 -0.78 2.73
C SER A 42 -9.70 0.13 2.13
N TYR A 43 -10.38 -0.37 1.10
CA TYR A 43 -11.35 0.35 0.28
C TYR A 43 -12.40 1.11 1.09
N ASN A 44 -12.93 2.19 0.52
CA ASN A 44 -13.95 3.06 1.12
C ASN A 44 -13.48 3.72 2.44
N GLY A 45 -12.21 4.07 2.54
CA GLY A 45 -11.66 4.76 3.70
C GLY A 45 -11.40 3.87 4.91
N GLY A 46 -11.40 2.54 4.75
CA GLY A 46 -11.23 1.59 5.84
C GLY A 46 -9.79 1.37 6.33
N TYR A 47 -8.88 2.31 6.06
CA TYR A 47 -7.44 2.13 6.28
C TYR A 47 -7.04 1.96 7.76
N SER A 48 -7.63 2.67 8.70
CA SER A 48 -7.24 2.60 10.11
C SER A 48 -7.41 1.20 10.71
N GLY A 49 -8.53 0.53 10.41
CA GLY A 49 -8.79 -0.83 10.87
C GLY A 49 -7.83 -1.87 10.29
N TRP A 50 -7.21 -1.62 9.16
CA TRP A 50 -6.24 -2.53 8.56
C TRP A 50 -4.89 -2.51 9.26
N THR A 51 -4.46 -1.36 9.75
CA THR A 51 -3.22 -1.28 10.55
C THR A 51 -3.27 -2.28 11.71
N SER A 52 -4.28 -2.18 12.55
CA SER A 52 -4.45 -3.09 13.70
C SER A 52 -4.55 -4.55 13.25
N ARG A 53 -5.37 -4.85 12.26
CA ARG A 53 -5.53 -6.24 11.76
C ARG A 53 -4.21 -6.88 11.34
N ILE A 54 -3.33 -6.09 10.70
CA ILE A 54 -2.03 -6.59 10.24
C ILE A 54 -1.05 -6.67 11.40
N THR A 55 -0.95 -5.62 12.22
CA THR A 55 0.01 -5.58 13.34
C THR A 55 -0.34 -6.53 14.46
N ASP A 56 -1.61 -6.72 14.78
CA ASP A 56 -2.05 -7.71 15.78
C ASP A 56 -1.72 -9.14 15.33
N ARG A 57 -1.72 -9.36 14.02
CA ARG A 57 -1.43 -10.68 13.44
C ARG A 57 0.05 -10.94 13.26
N LEU A 58 0.81 -9.96 12.77
CA LEU A 58 2.19 -10.13 12.31
C LEU A 58 3.23 -9.40 13.17
N GLY A 59 2.79 -8.58 14.12
CA GLY A 59 3.64 -7.74 14.95
C GLY A 59 3.81 -6.31 14.42
N ASN A 60 4.23 -5.40 15.29
CA ASN A 60 4.36 -3.97 14.96
C ASN A 60 5.51 -3.65 14.00
N ASN A 61 6.47 -4.55 13.87
CA ASN A 61 7.64 -4.40 13.00
C ASN A 61 7.35 -4.46 11.50
N VAL A 62 6.08 -4.73 11.11
CA VAL A 62 5.68 -4.79 9.70
C VAL A 62 4.97 -3.51 9.23
N LYS A 63 4.88 -2.47 10.05
CA LYS A 63 4.15 -1.24 9.72
C LYS A 63 4.66 -0.59 8.43
N ASP A 64 5.96 -0.48 8.29
CA ASP A 64 6.65 0.09 7.12
C ASP A 64 6.50 -0.74 5.84
N GLN A 65 5.92 -1.93 5.94
CA GLN A 65 5.63 -2.82 4.82
C GLN A 65 4.16 -2.76 4.38
N ILE A 66 3.29 -2.05 5.10
CA ILE A 66 1.85 -1.99 4.78
C ILE A 66 1.60 -0.95 3.69
N ILE A 67 0.99 -1.39 2.58
CA ILE A 67 0.49 -0.52 1.52
C ILE A 67 -1.03 -0.43 1.65
N TYR A 68 -1.55 0.77 1.87
CA TYR A 68 -3.00 1.02 1.96
C TYR A 68 -3.56 1.31 0.58
N THR A 69 -4.59 0.56 0.16
CA THR A 69 -5.18 0.74 -1.17
C THR A 69 -6.62 1.21 -1.12
N GLU A 70 -6.95 2.16 -2.00
CA GLU A 70 -8.32 2.61 -2.26
C GLU A 70 -8.79 2.09 -3.62
N THR A 71 -10.09 1.86 -3.77
CA THR A 71 -10.69 1.58 -5.07
C THR A 71 -11.18 2.86 -5.75
N PHE A 72 -10.89 2.99 -7.04
CA PHE A 72 -11.44 4.02 -7.90
C PHE A 72 -12.58 3.51 -8.78
N GLU A 73 -12.94 2.22 -8.65
CA GLU A 73 -14.08 1.66 -9.35
C GLU A 73 -15.39 2.29 -8.88
N ASN A 74 -16.24 2.61 -9.82
CA ASN A 74 -17.64 2.96 -9.60
C ASN A 74 -17.94 4.21 -8.76
N ASN A 75 -16.96 4.93 -8.24
CA ASN A 75 -17.25 6.06 -7.35
C ASN A 75 -16.23 7.20 -7.42
N VAL A 76 -16.64 8.31 -8.01
CA VAL A 76 -15.85 9.55 -8.05
C VAL A 76 -15.50 10.08 -6.65
N SER A 77 -16.31 9.78 -5.64
CA SER A 77 -16.01 10.17 -4.26
C SER A 77 -14.80 9.44 -3.68
N ASN A 78 -14.59 8.19 -4.08
CA ASN A 78 -13.42 7.43 -3.65
C ASN A 78 -12.12 7.97 -4.26
N GLN A 79 -12.17 8.49 -5.48
CA GLN A 79 -11.02 9.17 -6.09
C GLN A 79 -10.59 10.36 -5.22
N LYS A 80 -11.54 11.19 -4.76
CA LYS A 80 -11.26 12.31 -3.84
C LYS A 80 -10.80 11.85 -2.46
N SER A 81 -11.12 10.63 -2.05
CA SER A 81 -10.69 10.10 -0.77
C SER A 81 -9.21 9.69 -0.76
N PHE A 82 -8.58 9.53 -1.92
CA PHE A 82 -7.20 9.07 -2.02
C PHE A 82 -6.20 10.05 -1.37
N GLU A 83 -6.49 11.33 -1.41
CA GLU A 83 -5.77 12.35 -0.64
C GLU A 83 -5.77 12.06 0.87
N ARG A 84 -6.88 11.53 1.40
CA ARG A 84 -7.00 11.16 2.82
C ARG A 84 -6.05 10.03 3.19
N TYR A 85 -5.81 9.08 2.29
CA TYR A 85 -4.83 8.02 2.49
C TYR A 85 -3.41 8.57 2.59
N ALA A 86 -3.06 9.52 1.72
CA ALA A 86 -1.77 10.18 1.77
C ALA A 86 -1.60 10.95 3.09
N ASN A 87 -2.60 11.72 3.50
CA ASN A 87 -2.59 12.46 4.77
C ASN A 87 -2.55 11.52 5.99
N PHE A 88 -3.27 10.40 5.97
CA PHE A 88 -3.22 9.38 7.02
C PHE A 88 -1.78 8.83 7.19
N VAL A 89 -1.14 8.45 6.10
CA VAL A 89 0.23 7.93 6.16
C VAL A 89 1.22 9.00 6.64
N VAL A 90 1.07 10.23 6.17
CA VAL A 90 2.01 11.31 6.54
C VAL A 90 1.81 11.78 7.98
N ASN A 91 0.56 12.03 8.38
CA ASN A 91 0.24 12.75 9.61
C ASN A 91 -0.08 11.82 10.80
N GLU A 92 -0.75 10.69 10.54
CA GLU A 92 -1.15 9.78 11.63
C GLU A 92 -0.16 8.64 11.81
N LEU A 93 0.43 8.12 10.73
CA LEU A 93 1.44 7.08 10.81
C LEU A 93 2.89 7.62 10.83
N ASN A 94 3.08 8.93 10.78
CA ASN A 94 4.41 9.54 10.71
C ASN A 94 5.31 8.88 9.65
N ARG A 95 4.70 8.52 8.49
CA ARG A 95 5.34 7.81 7.36
C ARG A 95 5.76 6.36 7.66
N GLU A 96 5.33 5.77 8.78
CA GLU A 96 5.54 4.35 9.07
C GLU A 96 4.55 3.49 8.26
N ALA A 97 4.75 3.45 6.95
CA ALA A 97 3.96 2.67 6.01
C ALA A 97 4.79 2.37 4.75
N GLY A 98 4.47 1.26 4.08
CA GLY A 98 5.05 0.92 2.78
C GLY A 98 4.57 1.83 1.65
N GLY A 99 3.43 2.51 1.85
CA GLY A 99 2.89 3.47 0.90
C GLY A 99 1.37 3.41 0.76
N ILE A 100 0.89 4.01 -0.33
CA ILE A 100 -0.51 3.97 -0.73
C ILE A 100 -0.65 3.42 -2.16
N GLY A 101 -1.79 2.86 -2.49
CA GLY A 101 -2.07 2.30 -3.81
C GLY A 101 -3.51 2.57 -4.25
N ALA A 102 -3.75 2.47 -5.55
CA ALA A 102 -5.08 2.66 -6.15
C ALA A 102 -5.48 1.46 -7.01
N TYR A 103 -6.70 0.97 -6.83
CA TYR A 103 -7.33 -0.01 -7.70
C TYR A 103 -8.56 0.61 -8.39
N HIS A 104 -8.50 0.82 -9.67
CA HIS A 104 -7.33 0.83 -10.52
C HIS A 104 -7.05 2.25 -11.02
N ILE A 105 -5.77 2.56 -11.25
CA ILE A 105 -5.30 3.91 -11.55
C ILE A 105 -5.93 4.53 -12.80
N ASN A 106 -6.25 3.74 -13.82
CA ASN A 106 -6.85 4.26 -15.05
C ASN A 106 -8.27 4.85 -14.81
N ALA A 107 -8.94 4.50 -13.71
CA ALA A 107 -10.18 5.16 -13.34
C ALA A 107 -9.98 6.64 -12.97
N ASP A 108 -8.79 7.05 -12.54
CA ASP A 108 -8.44 8.46 -12.29
C ASP A 108 -8.18 9.27 -13.57
N SER A 109 -8.03 8.60 -14.73
CA SER A 109 -7.90 9.27 -16.03
C SER A 109 -9.24 9.67 -16.64
N PHE A 110 -10.35 9.06 -16.20
CA PHE A 110 -11.67 9.35 -16.74
C PHE A 110 -12.14 10.76 -16.37
N ASN A 111 -13.09 11.28 -17.13
CA ASN A 111 -13.68 12.60 -16.91
C ASN A 111 -12.68 13.76 -16.97
N LYS A 112 -11.64 13.67 -17.78
CA LYS A 112 -10.59 14.71 -17.92
C LYS A 112 -9.82 14.97 -16.62
N ASN A 113 -9.80 14.02 -15.73
CA ASN A 113 -9.14 14.16 -14.43
C ASN A 113 -7.61 14.05 -14.52
N GLU A 114 -7.08 13.47 -15.60
CA GLU A 114 -5.64 13.39 -15.91
C GLU A 114 -4.78 12.87 -14.73
N TYR A 115 -5.27 11.87 -14.02
CA TYR A 115 -4.62 11.31 -12.82
C TYR A 115 -4.42 12.34 -11.68
N ARG A 116 -5.31 13.30 -11.58
CA ARG A 116 -5.21 14.40 -10.62
C ARG A 116 -5.12 13.90 -9.19
N ASN A 117 -6.00 12.98 -8.79
CA ASN A 117 -6.04 12.49 -7.41
C ASN A 117 -4.76 11.73 -7.04
N VAL A 118 -4.21 10.96 -7.98
CA VAL A 118 -2.92 10.27 -7.79
C VAL A 118 -1.78 11.27 -7.69
N ARG A 119 -1.75 12.30 -8.55
CA ARG A 119 -0.71 13.36 -8.51
C ARG A 119 -0.76 14.15 -7.20
N GLU A 120 -1.95 14.50 -6.73
CA GLU A 120 -2.15 15.20 -5.44
C GLU A 120 -1.62 14.34 -4.28
N ALA A 121 -1.98 13.07 -4.24
CA ALA A 121 -1.48 12.14 -3.22
C ALA A 121 0.05 11.97 -3.26
N ILE A 122 0.64 11.87 -4.46
CA ILE A 122 2.10 11.83 -4.63
C ILE A 122 2.76 13.09 -4.05
N SER A 123 2.18 14.27 -4.31
CA SER A 123 2.70 15.54 -3.80
C SER A 123 2.67 15.62 -2.27
N ILE A 124 1.64 15.07 -1.64
CA ILE A 124 1.53 14.99 -0.17
C ILE A 124 2.59 14.02 0.39
N MET A 125 2.72 12.86 -0.24
CA MET A 125 3.67 11.81 0.19
C MET A 125 5.13 12.23 -0.03
N ASN A 126 5.40 13.03 -1.06
CA ASN A 126 6.75 13.42 -1.47
C ASN A 126 6.82 14.94 -1.68
N PRO A 127 6.75 15.74 -0.59
CA PRO A 127 6.86 17.19 -0.72
C PRO A 127 8.22 17.58 -1.28
N PRO A 128 8.31 18.71 -2.02
CA PRO A 128 9.59 19.20 -2.52
C PRO A 128 10.61 19.37 -1.39
N ILE A 129 11.84 18.96 -1.65
CA ILE A 129 12.96 19.21 -0.74
C ILE A 129 13.19 20.75 -0.77
N LYS A 130 13.08 21.37 0.39
CA LYS A 130 13.39 22.81 0.55
C LYS A 130 14.89 23.04 0.63
#